data_21b1583523db29a5dda8c630f063a315
#
_entry.id   21b1583523db29a5dda8c630f063a315
#
_cell.length_a   1.000
_cell.length_b   1.000
_cell.length_c   1.000
_cell.angle_alpha   90.00
_cell.angle_beta   90.00
_cell.angle_gamma   90.00
#
_symmetry.space_group_name_H-M   'P 1'
#
loop_
_entity.id
_entity.type
_entity.pdbx_description
1 polymer ?
#
loop_
_entity_poly.entity_id
_entity_poly.type
_entity_poly.pdbx_seq_one_letter_code
_entity_poly.pdbx_strand_id
1 'polypeptide(L)' 'MEIKSRVPGKIVQLEKEVGDKVEVKDVLLIIEAMKMKQMVPSPVAGTLKEYRVAPGDRVSAGTVLAIVE' A
#
# COMPACT_ATOMS: atom_id res chain seq x y z
N MET A 1 1.18 8.81 8.90
CA MET A 1 2.39 8.03 8.60
C MET A 1 2.40 7.61 7.14
N GLU A 2 3.53 7.73 6.50
CA GLU A 2 3.69 7.31 5.11
C GLU A 2 3.99 5.83 5.04
N ILE A 3 3.23 5.11 4.22
CA ILE A 3 3.47 3.69 3.97
C ILE A 3 4.26 3.59 2.67
N LYS A 4 5.47 3.06 2.75
CA LYS A 4 6.38 3.01 1.60
C LYS A 4 6.55 1.59 1.08
N SER A 5 6.79 1.48 -0.22
CA SER A 5 7.12 0.20 -0.82
C SER A 5 8.55 -0.19 -0.41
N ARG A 6 8.73 -1.46 -0.11
CA ARG A 6 10.06 -2.01 0.21
C ARG A 6 10.72 -2.64 -1.00
N VAL A 7 9.95 -2.88 -2.05
CA VAL A 7 10.43 -3.56 -3.25
C VAL A 7 9.92 -2.84 -4.48
N PRO A 8 10.64 -2.90 -5.60
CA PRO A 8 10.10 -2.42 -6.86
C PRO A 8 9.04 -3.40 -7.37
N GLY A 9 7.99 -2.88 -7.97
CA GLY A 9 6.92 -3.71 -8.48
C GLY A 9 5.82 -2.89 -9.12
N LYS A 10 4.68 -3.53 -9.31
CA LYS A 10 3.50 -2.93 -9.92
C LYS A 10 2.30 -3.09 -8.99
N ILE A 11 1.52 -2.04 -8.84
CA ILE A 11 0.30 -2.10 -8.02
C ILE A 11 -0.74 -2.95 -8.75
N VAL A 12 -1.18 -4.02 -8.10
CA VAL A 12 -2.18 -4.92 -8.67
C VAL A 12 -3.58 -4.45 -8.30
N GLN A 13 -3.82 -4.21 -7.03
CA GLN A 13 -5.11 -3.74 -6.56
C GLN A 13 -4.99 -3.09 -5.18
N LEU A 14 -5.98 -2.27 -4.85
CA LEU A 14 -6.09 -1.62 -3.55
C LEU A 14 -7.14 -2.38 -2.73
N GLU A 15 -6.79 -2.73 -1.49
CA GLU A 15 -7.66 -3.52 -0.62
C GLU A 15 -8.49 -2.66 0.34
N LYS A 16 -8.08 -1.43 0.56
CA LYS A 16 -8.79 -0.49 1.44
C LYS A 16 -9.15 0.76 0.66
N GLU A 17 -10.17 1.45 1.12
CA GLU A 17 -10.59 2.72 0.53
C GLU A 17 -10.18 3.88 1.42
N VAL A 18 -10.03 5.05 0.79
CA VAL A 18 -9.76 6.28 1.54
C VAL A 18 -10.91 6.52 2.52
N GLY A 19 -10.56 6.76 3.78
CA GLY A 19 -11.53 6.93 4.86
C GLY A 19 -11.76 5.70 5.70
N ASP A 20 -11.29 4.53 5.26
CA ASP A 20 -11.44 3.29 6.02
C ASP A 20 -10.55 3.29 7.25
N LYS A 21 -11.03 2.65 8.30
CA LYS A 21 -10.21 2.37 9.46
C LYS A 21 -9.23 1.27 9.12
N VAL A 22 -8.00 1.44 9.58
CA VAL A 22 -6.91 0.51 9.33
C VAL A 22 -6.35 0.07 10.67
N GLU A 23 -6.13 -1.22 10.81
CA GLU A 23 -5.48 -1.78 11.99
C GLU A 23 -4.09 -2.29 11.62
N VAL A 24 -3.26 -2.50 12.63
CA VAL A 24 -1.93 -3.07 12.40
C VAL A 24 -2.06 -4.40 11.67
N LYS A 25 -1.28 -4.56 10.61
CA LYS A 25 -1.26 -5.74 9.73
C LYS A 25 -2.43 -5.87 8.76
N ASP A 26 -3.34 -4.90 8.74
CA ASP A 26 -4.37 -4.87 7.69
C ASP A 26 -3.69 -4.68 6.35
N VAL A 27 -4.12 -5.45 5.35
CA VAL A 27 -3.57 -5.34 4.01
C VAL A 27 -4.16 -4.11 3.33
N LEU A 28 -3.29 -3.19 2.92
CA LEU A 28 -3.71 -1.96 2.26
C LEU A 28 -3.79 -2.13 0.75
N LEU A 29 -2.83 -2.81 0.17
CA LEU A 29 -2.79 -3.03 -1.27
C LEU A 29 -1.92 -4.24 -1.59
N ILE A 30 -1.95 -4.64 -2.85
CA ILE A 30 -1.17 -5.76 -3.34
C ILE A 30 -0.22 -5.28 -4.43
N ILE A 31 1.05 -5.64 -4.31
CA ILE A 31 2.09 -5.35 -5.30
C ILE A 31 2.54 -6.66 -5.95
N GLU A 32 2.71 -6.64 -7.26
CA GLU A 32 3.35 -7.75 -7.96
C GLU A 32 4.81 -7.40 -8.17
N ALA A 33 5.69 -8.23 -7.61
CA ALA A 33 7.13 -8.09 -7.74
C ALA A 33 7.73 -9.46 -8.07
N MET A 34 8.60 -9.53 -9.07
CA MET A 34 9.28 -10.76 -9.47
C MET A 34 8.29 -11.92 -9.73
N LYS A 35 7.17 -11.60 -10.40
CA LYS A 35 6.10 -12.55 -10.73
C LYS A 35 5.35 -13.11 -9.53
N MET A 36 5.54 -12.51 -8.36
CA MET A 36 4.84 -12.89 -7.14
C MET A 36 4.01 -11.74 -6.63
N LYS A 37 2.82 -12.04 -6.15
CA LYS A 37 1.97 -11.04 -5.51
C LYS A 37 2.34 -10.93 -4.06
N GLN A 38 2.58 -9.70 -3.60
CA GLN A 38 2.93 -9.42 -2.21
C GLN A 38 1.92 -8.48 -1.61
N MET A 39 1.44 -8.81 -0.43
CA MET A 39 0.52 -7.96 0.32
C MET A 39 1.32 -6.92 1.10
N VAL A 40 0.82 -5.70 1.11
CA VAL A 40 1.44 -4.60 1.87
C VAL A 40 0.57 -4.34 3.09
N PRO A 41 0.99 -4.79 4.28
CA PRO A 41 0.23 -4.55 5.50
C PRO A 41 0.54 -3.18 6.07
N SER A 42 -0.42 -2.64 6.82
CA SER A 42 -0.19 -1.41 7.56
C SER A 42 0.64 -1.69 8.81
N PRO A 43 1.69 -0.92 9.06
CA PRO A 43 2.46 -1.05 10.30
C PRO A 43 1.81 -0.34 11.50
N VAL A 44 0.76 0.43 11.26
CA VAL A 44 0.11 1.22 12.30
C VAL A 44 -1.41 1.13 12.16
N ALA A 45 -2.09 1.40 13.26
CA ALA A 45 -3.54 1.57 13.27
C ALA A 45 -3.87 3.04 13.02
N GLY A 46 -4.95 3.31 12.33
CA GLY A 46 -5.38 4.67 12.05
C GLY A 46 -6.45 4.69 10.99
N THR A 47 -6.50 5.79 10.24
CA THR A 47 -7.43 5.96 9.13
C THR A 47 -6.63 6.17 7.86
N LEU A 48 -7.03 5.49 6.79
CA LEU A 48 -6.39 5.67 5.49
C LEU A 48 -6.80 7.04 4.94
N LYS A 49 -5.83 7.95 4.81
CA LYS A 49 -6.08 9.32 4.37
C LYS A 49 -6.04 9.47 2.87
N GLU A 50 -5.06 8.85 2.22
CA GLU A 50 -4.96 8.90 0.78
C GLU A 50 -4.05 7.80 0.26
N TYR A 51 -4.23 7.46 -1.02
CA TYR A 51 -3.28 6.66 -1.77
C TYR A 51 -2.44 7.60 -2.63
N ARG A 52 -1.16 7.28 -2.75
CA ARG A 52 -0.23 7.99 -3.64
C ARG A 52 -0.05 7.26 -4.95
N VAL A 53 -0.65 6.09 -5.09
CA VAL A 53 -0.55 5.24 -6.28
C VAL A 53 -1.92 4.68 -6.64
N ALA A 54 -2.04 4.19 -7.86
CA ALA A 54 -3.26 3.59 -8.36
C ALA A 54 -2.95 2.21 -8.95
N PRO A 55 -3.96 1.34 -9.13
CA PRO A 55 -3.75 0.06 -9.79
C PRO A 55 -3.12 0.26 -11.17
N GLY A 56 -2.09 -0.52 -11.46
CA GLY A 56 -1.35 -0.40 -12.70
C GLY A 56 -0.10 0.45 -12.61
N ASP A 57 0.05 1.25 -11.56
CA ASP A 57 1.25 2.07 -11.37
C ASP A 57 2.45 1.20 -11.03
N ARG A 58 3.62 1.61 -11.49
CA ARG A 58 4.88 1.00 -11.09
C ARG A 58 5.47 1.77 -9.94
N VAL A 59 6.07 1.05 -9.00
CA VAL A 59 6.70 1.64 -7.84
C VAL A 59 8.11 1.12 -7.66
N SER A 60 8.93 1.90 -6.98
CA SER A 60 10.29 1.52 -6.62
C SER A 60 10.39 1.41 -5.10
N ALA A 61 11.48 0.83 -4.62
CA ALA A 61 11.74 0.81 -3.18
C ALA A 61 11.78 2.26 -2.67
N GLY A 62 11.03 2.53 -1.61
CA GLY A 62 10.94 3.86 -1.03
C GLY A 62 9.80 4.73 -1.57
N THR A 63 9.09 4.28 -2.60
CA THR A 63 7.93 5.01 -3.11
C THR A 63 6.83 5.04 -2.06
N VAL A 64 6.26 6.22 -1.80
CA VAL A 64 5.15 6.36 -0.87
C VAL A 64 3.89 5.79 -1.53
N LEU A 65 3.27 4.82 -0.87
CA LEU A 65 2.08 4.14 -1.39
C LEU A 65 0.80 4.76 -0.85
N ALA A 66 0.78 5.07 0.43
CA ALA A 66 -0.42 5.54 1.10
C ALA A 66 -0.05 6.34 2.34
N ILE A 67 -1.01 7.11 2.83
CA ILE A 67 -0.88 7.86 4.07
C ILE A 67 -1.94 7.36 5.05
N VAL A 68 -1.51 6.97 6.24
CA VAL A 68 -2.38 6.53 7.34
C VAL A 68 -2.15 7.46 8.52
N GLU A 69 -3.24 7.96 9.09
CA GLU A 69 -3.16 8.84 10.27
C GLU A 69 -4.07 8.38 11.40
#